data_a233df00e0940f97ee44e7fdab00b561
#
_entry.id   a233df00e0940f97ee44e7fdab00b561
#
_cell.length_a   1.000
_cell.length_b   1.000
_cell.length_c   1.000
_cell.angle_alpha   90.00
_cell.angle_beta   90.00
_cell.angle_gamma   90.00
#
_symmetry.space_group_name_H-M   'P 1'
#
loop_
_entity.id
_entity.type
_entity.pdbx_description
1 polymer ?
#
loop_
_entity_poly.entity_id
_entity_poly.type
_entity_poly.pdbx_seq_one_letter_code
_entity_poly.pdbx_strand_id
1 'polypeptide(L)'
;MKRIFSILTPVLFALILSLFCCACQKESVLHTGFDVELLEVDVENQTIRVRDLREEGKTFGQDCTLDCSKVVEYGNILYIHYDTGEELCLELSDLQPGDELFLSIHESELAKVESGKARLYGIQLGTQRFS
;
A
#
# COMPACT_ATOMS: atom_id res chain seq x y z
N MET A 1 -55.05 -2.22 1.06
CA MET A 1 -54.00 -1.28 1.39
C MET A 1 -52.91 -1.86 2.27
N LYS A 2 -53.21 -2.66 3.28
CA LYS A 2 -52.19 -3.27 4.15
C LYS A 2 -51.24 -4.26 3.46
N ARG A 3 -51.68 -4.89 2.35
CA ARG A 3 -50.84 -5.86 1.60
C ARG A 3 -49.77 -5.22 0.73
N ILE A 4 -49.96 -3.96 0.32
CA ILE A 4 -48.98 -3.23 -0.50
C ILE A 4 -47.82 -2.76 0.36
N PHE A 5 -48.07 -2.36 1.61
CA PHE A 5 -47.04 -1.94 2.55
C PHE A 5 -46.11 -3.07 2.96
N SER A 6 -46.60 -4.32 3.10
CA SER A 6 -45.75 -5.45 3.48
C SER A 6 -44.84 -5.96 2.35
N ILE A 7 -45.16 -5.63 1.09
CA ILE A 7 -44.31 -6.00 -0.07
C ILE A 7 -43.27 -4.94 -0.36
N LEU A 8 -43.59 -3.64 -0.16
CA LEU A 8 -42.69 -2.53 -0.40
C LEU A 8 -41.52 -2.47 0.60
N THR A 9 -41.77 -2.83 1.87
CA THR A 9 -40.77 -2.78 2.92
C THR A 9 -39.56 -3.72 2.69
N PRO A 10 -39.77 -5.03 2.35
CA PRO A 10 -38.63 -5.92 2.08
C PRO A 10 -37.91 -5.59 0.78
N VAL A 11 -38.57 -5.06 -0.23
CA VAL A 11 -37.94 -4.64 -1.49
C VAL A 11 -37.03 -3.44 -1.27
N LEU A 12 -37.50 -2.46 -0.48
CA LEU A 12 -36.69 -1.29 -0.12
C LEU A 12 -35.46 -1.68 0.68
N PHE A 13 -35.57 -2.62 1.60
CA PHE A 13 -34.49 -3.14 2.41
C PHE A 13 -33.45 -3.86 1.56
N ALA A 14 -33.88 -4.67 0.59
CA ALA A 14 -32.98 -5.36 -0.35
C ALA A 14 -32.22 -4.39 -1.25
N LEU A 15 -32.85 -3.29 -1.68
CA LEU A 15 -32.22 -2.24 -2.47
C LEU A 15 -31.12 -1.49 -1.67
N ILE A 16 -31.38 -1.20 -0.41
CA ILE A 16 -30.40 -0.55 0.47
C ILE A 16 -29.19 -1.47 0.71
N LEU A 17 -29.41 -2.76 0.92
CA LEU A 17 -28.34 -3.75 1.07
C LEU A 17 -27.49 -3.89 -0.19
N SER A 18 -28.10 -3.87 -1.38
CA SER A 18 -27.39 -3.93 -2.65
C SER A 18 -26.51 -2.71 -2.87
N LEU A 19 -26.97 -1.53 -2.53
CA LEU A 19 -26.20 -0.29 -2.61
C LEU A 19 -25.02 -0.30 -1.65
N PHE A 20 -25.20 -0.86 -0.46
CA PHE A 20 -24.14 -0.97 0.53
C PHE A 20 -23.02 -1.93 0.08
N CYS A 21 -23.38 -3.06 -0.51
CA CYS A 21 -22.42 -4.02 -1.07
C CYS A 21 -21.64 -3.44 -2.25
N CYS A 22 -22.26 -2.66 -3.12
CA CYS A 22 -21.60 -2.00 -4.24
C CYS A 22 -20.60 -0.94 -3.76
N ALA A 23 -20.92 -0.21 -2.70
CA ALA A 23 -20.00 0.78 -2.12
C ALA A 23 -18.74 0.12 -1.52
N CYS A 24 -18.90 -1.03 -0.84
CA CYS A 24 -17.77 -1.81 -0.32
C CYS A 24 -16.88 -2.35 -1.43
N GLN A 25 -17.43 -2.75 -2.57
CA GLN A 25 -16.65 -3.23 -3.72
C GLN A 25 -15.84 -2.12 -4.40
N LYS A 26 -16.33 -0.88 -4.37
CA LYS A 26 -15.61 0.27 -4.94
C LYS A 26 -14.42 0.71 -4.08
N GLU A 27 -14.46 0.45 -2.79
CA GLU A 27 -13.38 0.79 -1.86
C GLU A 27 -12.26 -0.25 -1.84
N SER A 28 -12.50 -1.45 -2.36
CA SER A 28 -11.46 -2.47 -2.48
C SER A 28 -10.59 -2.24 -3.71
N VAL A 29 -9.84 -1.14 -3.71
CA VAL A 29 -8.76 -0.98 -4.67
C VAL A 29 -7.64 -1.93 -4.27
N LEU A 30 -7.30 -2.85 -5.17
CA LEU A 30 -6.30 -3.87 -4.91
C LEU A 30 -4.92 -3.24 -4.73
N HIS A 31 -4.43 -3.30 -3.50
CA HIS A 31 -3.03 -3.03 -3.21
C HIS A 31 -2.25 -4.33 -3.37
N THR A 32 -1.24 -4.30 -4.21
CA THR A 32 -0.34 -5.44 -4.36
C THR A 32 0.92 -5.18 -3.55
N GLY A 33 1.39 -6.20 -2.83
CA GLY A 33 2.58 -6.11 -2.02
C GLY A 33 3.81 -6.70 -2.70
N PHE A 34 4.97 -6.06 -2.53
CA PHE A 34 6.23 -6.48 -3.13
C PHE A 34 7.38 -6.38 -2.15
N ASP A 35 8.23 -7.41 -2.10
CA ASP A 35 9.46 -7.40 -1.33
C ASP A 35 10.60 -6.82 -2.17
N VAL A 36 11.27 -5.82 -1.64
CA VAL A 36 12.38 -5.15 -2.32
C VAL A 36 13.53 -4.86 -1.37
N GLU A 37 14.71 -4.60 -1.93
CA GLU A 37 15.85 -4.06 -1.21
C GLU A 37 15.97 -2.57 -1.49
N LEU A 38 16.15 -1.80 -0.44
CA LEU A 38 16.36 -0.35 -0.55
C LEU A 38 17.80 -0.06 -0.99
N LEU A 39 17.95 0.69 -2.06
CA LEU A 39 19.27 1.11 -2.57
C LEU A 39 19.64 2.50 -2.09
N GLU A 40 18.68 3.44 -2.07
CA GLU A 40 18.91 4.82 -1.70
C GLU A 40 17.61 5.47 -1.23
N VAL A 41 17.74 6.42 -0.29
CA VAL A 41 16.63 7.26 0.19
C VAL A 41 16.98 8.71 -0.12
N ASP A 42 16.05 9.41 -0.78
CA ASP A 42 16.13 10.85 -1.00
C ASP A 42 15.02 11.52 -0.19
N VAL A 43 15.36 11.96 1.01
CA VAL A 43 14.38 12.56 1.93
C VAL A 43 13.86 13.88 1.39
N GLU A 44 14.72 14.67 0.77
CA GLU A 44 14.36 15.99 0.24
C GLU A 44 13.33 15.90 -0.89
N ASN A 45 13.53 14.97 -1.83
CA ASN A 45 12.62 14.75 -2.95
C ASN A 45 11.53 13.72 -2.65
N GLN A 46 11.55 13.10 -1.48
CA GLN A 46 10.60 12.07 -1.04
C GLN A 46 10.51 10.91 -2.05
N THR A 47 11.69 10.40 -2.42
CA THR A 47 11.80 9.24 -3.30
C THR A 47 12.71 8.19 -2.69
N ILE A 48 12.54 6.95 -3.16
CA ILE A 48 13.46 5.86 -2.85
C ILE A 48 13.84 5.15 -4.15
N ARG A 49 15.03 4.53 -4.14
CA ARG A 49 15.44 3.62 -5.19
C ARG A 49 15.51 2.23 -4.61
N VAL A 50 14.93 1.28 -5.33
CA VAL A 50 14.80 -0.11 -4.88
C VAL A 50 15.17 -1.06 -5.99
N ARG A 51 15.40 -2.34 -5.59
CA ARG A 51 15.55 -3.45 -6.53
C ARG A 51 14.72 -4.62 -6.03
N ASP A 52 14.28 -5.46 -6.96
CA ASP A 52 13.56 -6.68 -6.59
C ASP A 52 14.47 -7.62 -5.80
N LEU A 53 13.96 -8.20 -4.70
CA LEU A 53 14.67 -9.20 -3.93
C LEU A 53 14.67 -10.56 -4.60
N ARG A 54 13.60 -10.87 -5.32
CA ARG A 54 13.43 -12.16 -5.99
C ARG A 54 13.84 -12.03 -7.46
N GLU A 55 14.72 -12.90 -7.91
CA GLU A 55 15.14 -12.97 -9.31
C GLU A 55 13.96 -13.24 -10.25
N GLU A 56 12.92 -13.89 -9.76
CA GLU A 56 11.70 -14.19 -10.51
C GLU A 56 10.76 -13.00 -10.61
N GLY A 57 10.82 -12.07 -9.66
CA GLY A 57 10.00 -10.87 -9.65
C GLY A 57 10.65 -9.77 -10.47
N LYS A 58 10.20 -9.55 -11.71
CA LYS A 58 10.70 -8.48 -12.57
C LYS A 58 9.77 -7.27 -12.55
N THR A 59 9.30 -6.88 -11.36
CA THR A 59 8.38 -5.75 -11.22
C THR A 59 9.13 -4.43 -11.25
N PHE A 60 10.18 -4.31 -10.43
CA PHE A 60 10.97 -3.07 -10.33
C PHE A 60 12.35 -3.20 -11.00
N GLY A 61 12.81 -4.41 -11.22
CA GLY A 61 14.12 -4.66 -11.81
C GLY A 61 15.25 -4.43 -10.81
N GLN A 62 16.40 -3.99 -11.31
CA GLN A 62 17.62 -3.80 -10.51
C GLN A 62 17.76 -2.40 -9.94
N ASP A 63 17.03 -1.43 -10.46
CA ASP A 63 17.07 -0.03 -10.01
C ASP A 63 15.81 0.68 -10.46
N CYS A 64 14.95 0.98 -9.49
CA CYS A 64 13.68 1.66 -9.76
C CYS A 64 13.49 2.78 -8.75
N THR A 65 13.18 3.97 -9.25
CA THR A 65 12.83 5.11 -8.42
C THR A 65 11.33 5.14 -8.18
N LEU A 66 10.94 5.30 -6.93
CA LEU A 66 9.54 5.32 -6.50
C LEU A 66 9.24 6.61 -5.73
N ASP A 67 8.07 7.16 -5.99
CA ASP A 67 7.60 8.37 -5.32
C ASP A 67 6.95 8.01 -3.99
N CYS A 68 7.48 8.57 -2.90
CA CYS A 68 7.02 8.35 -1.54
C CYS A 68 6.21 9.52 -0.98
N SER A 69 5.85 10.51 -1.79
CA SER A 69 5.14 11.70 -1.31
C SER A 69 3.83 11.37 -0.60
N LYS A 70 3.08 10.39 -1.10
CA LYS A 70 1.84 9.95 -0.47
C LYS A 70 2.08 9.17 0.82
N VAL A 71 3.11 8.35 0.85
CA VAL A 71 3.51 7.61 2.05
C VAL A 71 3.88 8.55 3.18
N VAL A 72 4.62 9.60 2.87
CA VAL A 72 5.01 10.64 3.84
C VAL A 72 3.80 11.45 4.30
N GLU A 73 2.94 11.87 3.35
CA GLU A 73 1.73 12.64 3.65
C GLU A 73 0.80 11.90 4.62
N TYR A 74 0.62 10.59 4.43
CA TYR A 74 -0.26 9.78 5.28
C TYR A 74 0.46 9.16 6.47
N GLY A 75 1.77 9.34 6.60
CA GLY A 75 2.55 8.72 7.66
C GLY A 75 2.49 7.20 7.62
N ASN A 76 2.53 6.61 6.44
CA ASN A 76 2.32 5.18 6.24
C ASN A 76 3.63 4.42 6.01
N ILE A 77 4.59 4.65 6.89
CA ILE A 77 5.82 3.87 6.98
C ILE A 77 5.79 3.12 8.30
N LEU A 78 5.58 1.81 8.24
CA LEU A 78 5.35 0.99 9.42
C LEU A 78 6.55 0.09 9.69
N TYR A 79 6.81 -0.10 10.97
CA TYR A 79 7.73 -1.11 11.48
C TYR A 79 6.99 -1.97 12.49
N ILE A 80 7.01 -3.28 12.27
CA ILE A 80 6.41 -4.24 13.19
C ILE A 80 7.54 -5.05 13.82
N HIS A 81 7.65 -5.00 15.14
CA HIS A 81 8.63 -5.79 15.88
C HIS A 81 8.17 -7.25 15.92
N TYR A 82 8.91 -8.15 15.32
CA TYR A 82 8.49 -9.55 15.17
C TYR A 82 8.30 -10.27 16.50
N ASP A 83 9.11 -9.95 17.51
CA ASP A 83 9.04 -10.63 18.81
C ASP A 83 7.85 -10.19 19.66
N THR A 84 7.49 -8.92 19.61
CA THR A 84 6.45 -8.33 20.47
C THR A 84 5.17 -7.98 19.72
N GLY A 85 5.24 -7.81 18.41
CA GLY A 85 4.13 -7.35 17.59
C GLY A 85 3.87 -5.84 17.73
N GLU A 86 4.74 -5.11 18.40
CA GLU A 86 4.61 -3.66 18.51
C GLU A 86 4.79 -2.99 17.16
N GLU A 87 3.93 -2.01 16.88
CA GLU A 87 3.97 -1.22 15.68
C GLU A 87 4.56 0.16 15.96
N LEU A 88 5.50 0.58 15.12
CA LEU A 88 6.05 1.92 15.14
C LEU A 88 5.79 2.58 13.80
N CYS A 89 5.45 3.87 13.84
CA CYS A 89 5.36 4.69 12.65
C CYS A 89 6.72 5.37 12.45
N LEU A 90 7.34 5.13 11.30
CA LEU A 90 8.67 5.64 10.99
C LEU A 90 8.59 6.85 10.06
N GLU A 91 9.67 7.60 10.03
CA GLU A 91 9.89 8.64 9.03
C GLU A 91 10.74 8.09 7.88
N LEU A 92 10.69 8.76 6.73
CA LEU A 92 11.47 8.35 5.57
C LEU A 92 12.97 8.32 5.88
N SER A 93 13.44 9.25 6.73
CA SER A 93 14.83 9.33 7.17
C SER A 93 15.28 8.15 8.04
N ASP A 94 14.36 7.37 8.58
CA ASP A 94 14.67 6.17 9.36
C ASP A 94 15.08 4.99 8.50
N LEU A 95 14.79 5.03 7.20
CA LEU A 95 15.14 3.98 6.27
C LEU A 95 16.61 4.11 5.85
N GLN A 96 17.26 2.99 5.63
CA GLN A 96 18.69 2.94 5.30
C GLN A 96 18.94 2.05 4.08
N PRO A 97 19.92 2.38 3.23
CA PRO A 97 20.34 1.48 2.16
C PRO A 97 20.65 0.08 2.69
N GLY A 98 20.20 -0.94 1.99
CA GLY A 98 20.32 -2.32 2.41
C GLY A 98 19.11 -2.87 3.15
N ASP A 99 18.16 -2.02 3.53
CA ASP A 99 16.93 -2.45 4.19
C ASP A 99 16.08 -3.31 3.26
N GLU A 100 15.45 -4.32 3.84
CA GLU A 100 14.38 -5.05 3.18
C GLU A 100 13.06 -4.32 3.46
N LEU A 101 12.35 -4.01 2.40
CA LEU A 101 11.06 -3.31 2.49
C LEU A 101 9.96 -4.14 1.85
N PHE A 102 8.78 -4.06 2.44
CA PHE A 102 7.55 -4.53 1.83
C PHE A 102 6.76 -3.32 1.38
N LEU A 103 6.51 -3.22 0.08
CA LEU A 103 5.87 -2.07 -0.53
C LEU A 103 4.41 -2.36 -0.83
N SER A 104 3.56 -1.41 -0.53
CA SER A 104 2.15 -1.42 -0.94
C SER A 104 1.97 -0.40 -2.06
N ILE A 105 1.51 -0.87 -3.21
CA ILE A 105 1.35 -0.06 -4.41
C ILE A 105 0.00 -0.37 -5.06
N HIS A 106 -0.65 0.67 -5.59
CA HIS A 106 -1.86 0.48 -6.39
C HIS A 106 -1.51 -0.16 -7.72
N GLU A 107 -2.36 -1.07 -8.15
CA GLU A 107 -2.20 -1.75 -9.44
C GLU A 107 -2.07 -0.76 -10.60
N SER A 108 -2.82 0.35 -10.56
CA SER A 108 -2.74 1.42 -11.56
C SER A 108 -1.38 2.10 -11.63
N GLU A 109 -0.61 2.09 -10.54
CA GLU A 109 0.71 2.70 -10.50
C GLU A 109 1.80 1.79 -11.07
N LEU A 110 1.55 0.50 -11.18
CA LEU A 110 2.51 -0.45 -11.76
C LEU A 110 2.88 -0.10 -13.21
N ALA A 111 1.96 0.46 -13.98
CA ALA A 111 2.22 0.90 -15.34
C ALA A 111 3.23 2.06 -15.42
N LYS A 112 3.45 2.76 -14.32
CA LYS A 112 4.36 3.91 -14.24
C LYS A 112 5.75 3.56 -13.73
N VAL A 113 5.98 2.30 -13.39
CA VAL A 113 7.27 1.83 -12.82
C VAL A 113 8.43 2.12 -13.77
N GLU A 114 8.28 1.82 -15.04
CA GLU A 114 9.33 2.04 -16.04
C GLU A 114 9.70 3.51 -16.22
N SER A 115 8.73 4.41 -16.05
CA SER A 115 8.97 5.85 -16.19
C SER A 115 9.58 6.47 -14.93
N GLY A 116 9.69 5.72 -13.82
CA GLY A 116 10.18 6.23 -12.54
C GLY A 116 9.21 7.16 -11.84
N LYS A 117 7.93 7.11 -12.17
CA LYS A 117 6.88 7.99 -11.61
C LYS A 117 5.84 7.24 -10.79
N ALA A 118 6.04 5.94 -10.54
CA ALA A 118 5.13 5.16 -9.73
C ALA A 118 5.13 5.66 -8.28
N ARG A 119 3.94 5.81 -7.71
CA ARG A 119 3.76 6.28 -6.33
C ARG A 119 3.43 5.11 -5.42
N LEU A 120 4.04 5.11 -4.26
CA LEU A 120 3.74 4.13 -3.20
C LEU A 120 2.62 4.64 -2.30
N TYR A 121 1.89 3.69 -1.72
CA TYR A 121 0.89 3.97 -0.70
C TYR A 121 1.34 3.59 0.70
N GLY A 122 2.22 2.61 0.80
CA GLY A 122 2.73 2.18 2.09
C GLY A 122 4.09 1.53 1.97
N ILE A 123 4.85 1.63 3.05
CA ILE A 123 6.14 0.95 3.20
C ILE A 123 6.11 0.27 4.56
N GLN A 124 6.49 -1.01 4.60
CA GLN A 124 6.77 -1.70 5.84
C GLN A 124 8.24 -2.08 5.87
N LEU A 125 8.94 -1.68 6.92
CA LEU A 125 10.33 -2.06 7.11
C LEU A 125 10.40 -3.52 7.57
N GLY A 126 11.02 -4.38 6.76
CA GLY A 126 11.22 -5.79 7.09
C GLY A 126 12.46 -6.01 7.96
N THR A 127 13.50 -5.22 7.75
CA THR A 127 14.74 -5.32 8.53
C THR A 127 14.46 -4.99 9.99
N GLN A 128 14.85 -5.90 10.90
CA GLN A 128 14.61 -5.76 12.33
C GLN A 128 15.82 -5.06 12.98
N ARG A 129 15.69 -3.80 13.39
CA ARG A 129 16.77 -3.05 14.04
C ARG A 129 16.33 -2.11 15.17
N PHE A 130 15.03 -1.87 15.29
CA PHE A 130 14.52 -1.11 16.42
C PHE A 130 14.10 -2.09 17.53
N SER A 131 14.55 -1.84 18.72
CA SER A 131 14.26 -2.68 19.88
C SER A 131 13.25 -2.03 20.83
#